data_5f9fffd71adb5f0064622c9b74aed9de
#
_entry.id   5f9fffd71adb5f0064622c9b74aed9de
#
_cell.length_a   1.000
_cell.length_b   1.000
_cell.length_c   1.000
_cell.angle_alpha   90.00
_cell.angle_beta   90.00
_cell.angle_gamma   90.00
#
_symmetry.space_group_name_H-M   'P 1'
#
loop_
_entity.id
_entity.type
_entity.pdbx_description
1 polymer ?
#
loop_
_entity_poly.entity_id
_entity_poly.type
_entity_poly.pdbx_seq_one_letter_code
_entity_poly.pdbx_strand_id
1 'polypeptide(L)'
;CSINGELVEAIEKLININNKIDYIIIETTGLADPLPVAMTLLGSELRDKTRLDSIITLIDAENFNDVVLESSIGRSQIIYGDILVLNKCDLVTNKNIEQTINKLKEIKNDARILKSIKANIPLNLLLSVGLFEIDLAKQKESGHDHSHNHDHSHNHDHSKEDNNKIEDFLSVSFQTKEPFSLRKFQYFLDNQLKSNVFRAKGILCFIESERRHVFHLAGKRISIEDGEWKEEEKNNQLVFIGKEL
;
A
#
# COMPACT_ATOMS: atom_id res chain seq x y z
N CYS A 1 -7.35 -15.92 -25.35
CA CYS A 1 -8.47 -14.97 -25.56
C CYS A 1 -9.64 -15.13 -24.59
N SER A 2 -9.84 -16.29 -23.93
CA SER A 2 -11.02 -16.55 -23.12
C SER A 2 -10.88 -16.09 -21.64
N ILE A 3 -9.69 -16.21 -21.05
CA ILE A 3 -9.48 -15.94 -19.62
C ILE A 3 -9.84 -14.50 -19.23
N ASN A 4 -9.55 -13.53 -20.09
CA ASN A 4 -9.81 -12.12 -19.78
C ASN A 4 -11.32 -11.81 -19.80
N GLY A 5 -12.09 -12.42 -20.71
CA GLY A 5 -13.55 -12.25 -20.77
C GLY A 5 -14.26 -12.85 -19.56
N GLU A 6 -13.88 -14.05 -19.17
CA GLU A 6 -14.46 -14.73 -18.00
C GLU A 6 -14.18 -13.98 -16.68
N LEU A 7 -12.96 -13.39 -16.54
CA LEU A 7 -12.62 -12.57 -15.39
C LEU A 7 -13.48 -11.29 -15.34
N VAL A 8 -13.66 -10.61 -16.47
CA VAL A 8 -14.49 -9.41 -16.54
C VAL A 8 -15.93 -9.74 -16.14
N GLU A 9 -16.52 -10.79 -16.73
CA GLU A 9 -17.88 -11.23 -16.40
C GLU A 9 -18.04 -11.60 -14.92
N ALA A 10 -17.03 -12.30 -14.33
CA ALA A 10 -17.07 -12.68 -12.94
C ALA A 10 -17.06 -11.45 -12.01
N ILE A 11 -16.21 -10.46 -12.29
CA ILE A 11 -16.13 -9.22 -11.51
C ILE A 11 -17.42 -8.41 -11.68
N GLU A 12 -17.95 -8.29 -12.88
CA GLU A 12 -19.21 -7.59 -13.12
C GLU A 12 -20.39 -8.24 -12.39
N LYS A 13 -20.46 -9.56 -12.38
CA LYS A 13 -21.46 -10.28 -11.60
C LYS A 13 -21.33 -9.97 -10.10
N LEU A 14 -20.10 -9.96 -9.56
CA LEU A 14 -19.86 -9.63 -8.16
C LEU A 14 -20.31 -8.22 -7.81
N ILE A 15 -19.95 -7.23 -8.63
CA ILE A 15 -20.33 -5.83 -8.43
C ILE A 15 -21.86 -5.65 -8.51
N ASN A 16 -22.52 -6.35 -9.43
CA ASN A 16 -23.97 -6.24 -9.62
C ASN A 16 -24.78 -6.96 -8.52
N ILE A 17 -24.26 -8.02 -7.92
CA ILE A 17 -24.94 -8.76 -6.83
C ILE A 17 -24.92 -7.96 -5.52
N ASN A 18 -23.85 -7.24 -5.26
CA ASN A 18 -23.66 -6.56 -3.99
C ASN A 18 -23.01 -5.18 -4.15
N ASN A 19 -23.83 -4.13 -4.16
CA ASN A 19 -23.38 -2.73 -4.26
C ASN A 19 -22.53 -2.25 -3.04
N LYS A 20 -22.14 -3.14 -2.14
CA LYS A 20 -21.38 -2.83 -0.92
C LYS A 20 -20.01 -3.51 -0.89
N ILE A 21 -19.46 -3.90 -2.03
CA ILE A 21 -18.10 -4.43 -2.07
C ILE A 21 -17.12 -3.27 -1.98
N ASP A 22 -16.30 -3.27 -0.92
CA ASP A 22 -15.24 -2.28 -0.71
C ASP A 22 -13.94 -2.69 -1.40
N TYR A 23 -13.64 -4.00 -1.44
CA TYR A 23 -12.42 -4.56 -2.01
C TYR A 23 -12.68 -5.89 -2.72
N ILE A 24 -11.97 -6.09 -3.83
CA ILE A 24 -11.89 -7.38 -4.54
C ILE A 24 -10.43 -7.81 -4.51
N ILE A 25 -10.18 -9.02 -4.03
CA ILE A 25 -8.85 -9.63 -4.04
C ILE A 25 -8.85 -10.75 -5.08
N ILE A 26 -7.91 -10.68 -6.02
CA ILE A 26 -7.74 -11.67 -7.07
C ILE A 26 -6.45 -12.43 -6.78
N GLU A 27 -6.56 -13.69 -6.42
CA GLU A 27 -5.42 -14.60 -6.31
C GLU A 27 -5.19 -15.28 -7.64
N THR A 28 -3.99 -15.16 -8.18
CA THR A 28 -3.55 -15.89 -9.37
C THR A 28 -2.88 -17.19 -8.97
N THR A 29 -2.81 -18.14 -9.91
CA THR A 29 -1.98 -19.32 -9.71
C THR A 29 -0.50 -18.95 -9.62
N GLY A 30 0.30 -19.76 -8.91
CA GLY A 30 1.71 -19.45 -8.65
C GLY A 30 2.60 -19.26 -9.88
N LEU A 31 2.17 -19.76 -11.03
CA LEU A 31 2.88 -19.66 -12.33
C LEU A 31 2.21 -18.65 -13.29
N ALA A 32 1.40 -17.73 -12.78
CA ALA A 32 0.73 -16.74 -13.63
C ALA A 32 1.54 -15.44 -13.72
N ASP A 33 1.61 -14.88 -14.93
CA ASP A 33 2.06 -13.52 -15.15
C ASP A 33 0.95 -12.55 -14.64
N PRO A 34 1.24 -11.61 -13.74
CA PRO A 34 0.24 -10.68 -13.24
C PRO A 34 -0.18 -9.64 -14.26
N LEU A 35 0.64 -9.38 -15.29
CA LEU A 35 0.41 -8.30 -16.25
C LEU A 35 -0.90 -8.47 -17.05
N PRO A 36 -1.25 -9.64 -17.61
CA PRO A 36 -2.52 -9.81 -18.33
C PRO A 36 -3.75 -9.51 -17.45
N VAL A 37 -3.73 -9.92 -16.18
CA VAL A 37 -4.81 -9.63 -15.21
C VAL A 37 -4.91 -8.13 -14.95
N ALA A 38 -3.77 -7.49 -14.68
CA ALA A 38 -3.73 -6.04 -14.46
C ALA A 38 -4.23 -5.27 -15.69
N MET A 39 -3.80 -5.65 -16.89
CA MET A 39 -4.23 -5.02 -18.15
C MET A 39 -5.73 -5.20 -18.40
N THR A 40 -6.31 -6.33 -18.02
CA THR A 40 -7.76 -6.56 -18.10
C THR A 40 -8.52 -5.58 -17.22
N LEU A 41 -8.06 -5.36 -15.98
CA LEU A 41 -8.70 -4.41 -15.06
C LEU A 41 -8.54 -2.94 -15.51
N LEU A 42 -7.43 -2.61 -16.15
CA LEU A 42 -7.14 -1.24 -16.59
C LEU A 42 -7.73 -0.88 -17.96
N GLY A 43 -7.93 -1.87 -18.82
CA GLY A 43 -8.30 -1.67 -20.24
C GLY A 43 -9.72 -2.06 -20.61
N SER A 44 -10.50 -2.64 -19.69
CA SER A 44 -11.86 -3.12 -19.95
C SER A 44 -12.94 -2.14 -19.46
N GLU A 45 -14.20 -2.52 -19.64
CA GLU A 45 -15.38 -1.83 -19.08
C GLU A 45 -15.34 -1.76 -17.53
N LEU A 46 -14.47 -2.53 -16.89
CA LEU A 46 -14.24 -2.49 -15.45
C LEU A 46 -13.53 -1.23 -14.99
N ARG A 47 -12.80 -0.54 -15.87
CA ARG A 47 -12.02 0.65 -15.53
C ARG A 47 -12.84 1.73 -14.82
N ASP A 48 -14.09 1.92 -15.23
CA ASP A 48 -14.97 2.94 -14.65
C ASP A 48 -15.69 2.47 -13.38
N LYS A 49 -15.65 1.15 -13.11
CA LYS A 49 -16.33 0.50 -11.97
C LYS A 49 -15.37 0.08 -10.86
N THR A 50 -14.09 -0.12 -11.21
CA THR A 50 -13.08 -0.62 -10.29
C THR A 50 -11.77 0.18 -10.41
N ARG A 51 -10.98 0.14 -9.36
CA ARG A 51 -9.62 0.71 -9.35
C ARG A 51 -8.62 -0.38 -8.97
N LEU A 52 -7.63 -0.60 -9.82
CA LEU A 52 -6.51 -1.47 -9.44
C LEU A 52 -5.68 -0.78 -8.36
N ASP A 53 -5.79 -1.26 -7.13
CA ASP A 53 -5.11 -0.67 -5.99
C ASP A 53 -3.61 -1.02 -5.97
N SER A 54 -3.28 -2.30 -6.01
CA SER A 54 -1.89 -2.77 -6.05
C SER A 54 -1.79 -4.21 -6.53
N ILE A 55 -0.60 -4.56 -7.03
CA ILE A 55 -0.16 -5.93 -7.27
C ILE A 55 0.78 -6.31 -6.12
N ILE A 56 0.40 -7.34 -5.36
CA ILE A 56 1.19 -7.85 -4.25
C ILE A 56 1.83 -9.16 -4.70
N THR A 57 3.17 -9.22 -4.67
CA THR A 57 3.92 -10.44 -4.98
C THR A 57 4.38 -11.09 -3.70
N LEU A 58 3.94 -12.32 -3.46
CA LEU A 58 4.35 -13.13 -2.32
C LEU A 58 5.58 -13.95 -2.69
N ILE A 59 6.66 -13.81 -1.91
CA ILE A 59 7.95 -14.47 -2.15
C ILE A 59 8.25 -15.38 -0.96
N ASP A 60 8.53 -16.64 -1.23
CA ASP A 60 8.95 -17.62 -0.25
C ASP A 60 10.45 -17.46 0.03
N ALA A 61 10.82 -16.97 1.23
CA ALA A 61 12.22 -16.72 1.58
C ALA A 61 13.05 -18.01 1.63
N GLU A 62 12.44 -19.15 1.97
CA GLU A 62 13.11 -20.45 2.06
C GLU A 62 13.47 -21.03 0.69
N ASN A 63 12.54 -20.88 -0.28
CA ASN A 63 12.67 -21.49 -1.60
C ASN A 63 13.09 -20.52 -2.70
N PHE A 64 13.37 -19.25 -2.35
CA PHE A 64 13.81 -18.26 -3.31
C PHE A 64 15.26 -18.55 -3.77
N ASN A 65 15.42 -18.80 -5.06
CA ASN A 65 16.69 -19.17 -5.65
C ASN A 65 16.84 -18.61 -7.08
N ASP A 66 17.98 -18.86 -7.71
CA ASP A 66 18.29 -18.32 -9.03
C ASP A 66 17.37 -18.88 -10.12
N VAL A 67 16.79 -20.09 -9.95
CA VAL A 67 15.81 -20.66 -10.90
C VAL A 67 14.57 -19.80 -10.99
N VAL A 68 14.10 -19.24 -9.85
CA VAL A 68 12.97 -18.30 -9.85
C VAL A 68 13.35 -17.03 -10.61
N LEU A 69 14.58 -16.56 -10.46
CA LEU A 69 15.09 -15.35 -11.12
C LEU A 69 15.33 -15.55 -12.63
N GLU A 70 15.64 -16.75 -13.06
CA GLU A 70 15.80 -17.12 -14.47
C GLU A 70 14.45 -17.31 -15.17
N SER A 71 13.41 -17.62 -14.41
CA SER A 71 12.05 -17.75 -14.93
C SER A 71 11.51 -16.40 -15.40
N SER A 72 11.03 -16.33 -16.63
CA SER A 72 10.36 -15.12 -17.17
C SER A 72 9.16 -14.71 -16.32
N ILE A 73 8.39 -15.67 -15.82
CA ILE A 73 7.22 -15.44 -14.96
C ILE A 73 7.66 -14.91 -13.60
N GLY A 74 8.67 -15.54 -12.97
CA GLY A 74 9.18 -15.08 -11.68
C GLY A 74 9.71 -13.64 -11.75
N ARG A 75 10.46 -13.31 -12.80
CA ARG A 75 10.91 -11.93 -13.05
C ARG A 75 9.74 -10.97 -13.28
N SER A 76 8.74 -11.37 -14.06
CA SER A 76 7.53 -10.60 -14.32
C SER A 76 6.79 -10.28 -13.02
N GLN A 77 6.59 -11.28 -12.16
CA GLN A 77 5.97 -11.11 -10.84
C GLN A 77 6.73 -10.11 -9.95
N ILE A 78 8.07 -10.11 -9.98
CA ILE A 78 8.89 -9.17 -9.21
C ILE A 78 8.80 -7.76 -9.82
N ILE A 79 8.93 -7.63 -11.14
CA ILE A 79 8.92 -6.33 -11.84
C ILE A 79 7.58 -5.62 -11.68
N TYR A 80 6.47 -6.34 -11.86
CA TYR A 80 5.12 -5.77 -11.81
C TYR A 80 4.52 -5.70 -10.41
N GLY A 81 5.11 -6.41 -9.41
CA GLY A 81 4.69 -6.29 -8.02
C GLY A 81 4.91 -4.88 -7.47
N ASP A 82 3.86 -4.23 -7.02
CA ASP A 82 3.94 -2.91 -6.36
C ASP A 82 4.50 -3.03 -4.94
N ILE A 83 4.19 -4.14 -4.28
CA ILE A 83 4.69 -4.52 -2.96
C ILE A 83 5.16 -5.97 -3.03
N LEU A 84 6.39 -6.23 -2.62
CA LEU A 84 6.96 -7.56 -2.51
C LEU A 84 6.90 -8.00 -1.05
N VAL A 85 6.23 -9.11 -0.77
CA VAL A 85 6.14 -9.69 0.57
C VAL A 85 7.07 -10.88 0.67
N LEU A 86 8.21 -10.70 1.34
CA LEU A 86 9.15 -11.78 1.63
C LEU A 86 8.64 -12.53 2.87
N ASN A 87 7.97 -13.65 2.63
CA ASN A 87 7.34 -14.46 3.68
C ASN A 87 8.22 -15.63 4.11
N LYS A 88 7.86 -16.29 5.21
CA LYS A 88 8.59 -17.37 5.84
C LYS A 88 9.99 -16.95 6.30
N CYS A 89 10.15 -15.72 6.74
CA CYS A 89 11.42 -15.21 7.23
C CYS A 89 11.93 -15.93 8.50
N ASP A 90 11.06 -16.62 9.19
CA ASP A 90 11.38 -17.49 10.34
C ASP A 90 12.12 -18.78 9.98
N LEU A 91 12.04 -19.23 8.74
CA LEU A 91 12.66 -20.48 8.25
C LEU A 91 14.08 -20.28 7.71
N VAL A 92 14.57 -19.05 7.63
CA VAL A 92 15.87 -18.72 7.05
C VAL A 92 16.68 -17.80 7.97
N THR A 93 18.00 -17.78 7.76
CA THR A 93 18.88 -16.89 8.53
C THR A 93 18.77 -15.44 8.08
N ASN A 94 19.06 -14.48 8.96
CA ASN A 94 19.08 -13.06 8.59
C ASN A 94 20.02 -12.77 7.40
N LYS A 95 21.15 -13.48 7.31
CA LYS A 95 22.07 -13.37 6.16
C LYS A 95 21.38 -13.75 4.85
N ASN A 96 20.62 -14.84 4.85
CA ASN A 96 19.89 -15.28 3.65
C ASN A 96 18.78 -14.29 3.28
N ILE A 97 18.09 -13.72 4.28
CA ILE A 97 17.09 -12.68 4.05
C ILE A 97 17.72 -11.47 3.36
N GLU A 98 18.86 -10.98 3.84
CA GLU A 98 19.57 -9.85 3.23
C GLU A 98 20.05 -10.17 1.81
N GLN A 99 20.59 -11.36 1.58
CA GLN A 99 20.98 -11.80 0.24
C GLN A 99 19.78 -11.82 -0.72
N THR A 100 18.64 -12.34 -0.29
CA THR A 100 17.41 -12.36 -1.07
C THR A 100 16.93 -10.94 -1.39
N ILE A 101 16.94 -10.05 -0.39
CA ILE A 101 16.57 -8.63 -0.59
C ILE A 101 17.50 -7.96 -1.62
N ASN A 102 18.81 -8.21 -1.55
CA ASN A 102 19.75 -7.64 -2.50
C ASN A 102 19.49 -8.15 -3.93
N LYS A 103 19.27 -9.46 -4.12
CA LYS A 103 18.89 -10.03 -5.43
C LYS A 103 17.58 -9.42 -5.97
N LEU A 104 16.58 -9.22 -5.12
CA LEU A 104 15.32 -8.56 -5.52
C LEU A 104 15.56 -7.12 -5.96
N LYS A 105 16.42 -6.38 -5.24
CA LYS A 105 16.79 -5.00 -5.58
C LYS A 105 17.65 -4.88 -6.83
N GLU A 106 18.41 -5.91 -7.21
CA GLU A 106 19.11 -5.95 -8.50
C GLU A 106 18.14 -5.99 -9.69
N ILE A 107 16.97 -6.63 -9.52
CA ILE A 107 15.92 -6.67 -10.55
C ILE A 107 15.07 -5.40 -10.53
N LYS A 108 14.73 -4.93 -9.32
CA LYS A 108 13.89 -3.78 -9.08
C LYS A 108 14.51 -2.95 -7.95
N ASN A 109 15.35 -1.98 -8.32
CA ASN A 109 16.21 -1.20 -7.42
C ASN A 109 15.44 -0.48 -6.30
N ASP A 110 14.21 -0.11 -6.58
CA ASP A 110 13.29 0.61 -5.69
C ASP A 110 12.16 -0.27 -5.16
N ALA A 111 12.38 -1.59 -5.15
CA ALA A 111 11.42 -2.55 -4.63
C ALA A 111 11.05 -2.23 -3.17
N ARG A 112 9.74 -2.17 -2.91
CA ARG A 112 9.17 -2.07 -1.56
C ARG A 112 8.96 -3.47 -1.01
N ILE A 113 9.84 -3.87 -0.10
CA ILE A 113 9.89 -5.24 0.42
C ILE A 113 9.43 -5.25 1.87
N LEU A 114 8.38 -6.01 2.16
CA LEU A 114 7.89 -6.29 3.50
C LEU A 114 8.34 -7.69 3.92
N LYS A 115 9.01 -7.81 5.06
CA LYS A 115 9.31 -9.11 5.64
C LYS A 115 8.11 -9.61 6.44
N SER A 116 7.82 -10.90 6.39
CA SER A 116 6.70 -11.49 7.12
C SER A 116 6.97 -12.93 7.57
N ILE A 117 6.22 -13.33 8.59
CA ILE A 117 6.12 -14.69 9.11
C ILE A 117 4.66 -15.07 9.03
N LYS A 118 4.35 -16.19 8.37
CA LYS A 118 2.95 -16.65 8.16
C LYS A 118 2.04 -15.57 7.57
N ALA A 119 2.59 -14.75 6.67
CA ALA A 119 1.92 -13.63 6.02
C ALA A 119 1.33 -12.58 7.01
N ASN A 120 1.82 -12.53 8.24
CA ASN A 120 1.38 -11.54 9.24
C ASN A 120 1.93 -10.16 8.89
N ILE A 121 1.10 -9.34 8.25
CA ILE A 121 1.41 -7.97 7.84
C ILE A 121 0.21 -7.09 8.19
N PRO A 122 0.43 -5.90 8.73
CA PRO A 122 -0.64 -4.92 8.93
C PRO A 122 -1.35 -4.61 7.61
N LEU A 123 -2.68 -4.78 7.57
CA LEU A 123 -3.47 -4.63 6.33
C LEU A 123 -3.39 -3.23 5.71
N ASN A 124 -3.18 -2.20 6.51
CA ASN A 124 -3.00 -0.82 6.02
C ASN A 124 -1.71 -0.62 5.19
N LEU A 125 -0.76 -1.57 5.24
CA LEU A 125 0.41 -1.59 4.36
C LEU A 125 0.09 -2.22 3.01
N LEU A 126 -0.90 -3.10 2.95
CA LEU A 126 -1.28 -3.84 1.75
C LEU A 126 -2.51 -3.25 1.06
N LEU A 127 -3.47 -2.75 1.84
CA LEU A 127 -4.76 -2.25 1.37
C LEU A 127 -4.93 -0.77 1.71
N SER A 128 -5.64 -0.02 0.87
CA SER A 128 -5.91 1.41 1.11
C SER A 128 -7.03 1.66 2.13
N VAL A 129 -7.43 0.65 2.89
CA VAL A 129 -8.51 0.76 3.89
C VAL A 129 -8.03 1.42 5.18
N GLY A 130 -8.87 2.24 5.78
CA GLY A 130 -8.67 2.79 7.13
C GLY A 130 -7.53 3.82 7.28
N LEU A 131 -6.87 4.27 6.22
CA LEU A 131 -5.75 5.22 6.33
C LEU A 131 -6.15 6.54 7.00
N PHE A 132 -7.34 7.07 6.70
CA PHE A 132 -7.82 8.31 7.34
C PHE A 132 -8.35 8.08 8.75
N GLU A 133 -8.87 6.89 9.07
CA GLU A 133 -9.40 6.57 10.40
C GLU A 133 -8.29 6.51 11.46
N ILE A 134 -7.13 6.00 11.09
CA ILE A 134 -5.94 5.94 11.97
C ILE A 134 -5.50 7.35 12.36
N ASP A 135 -5.57 8.28 11.43
CA ASP A 135 -5.14 9.67 11.65
C ASP A 135 -6.12 10.45 12.52
N LEU A 136 -7.43 10.28 12.27
CA LEU A 136 -8.47 10.87 13.10
C LEU A 136 -8.43 10.39 14.55
N ALA A 137 -8.05 9.13 14.80
CA ALA A 137 -7.86 8.60 16.13
C ALA A 137 -6.67 9.26 16.83
N LYS A 138 -5.51 9.37 16.15
CA LYS A 138 -4.32 10.03 16.69
C LYS A 138 -4.51 11.52 16.96
N GLN A 139 -5.27 12.24 16.12
CA GLN A 139 -5.58 13.65 16.34
C GLN A 139 -6.48 13.87 17.56
N LYS A 140 -7.39 12.94 17.88
CA LYS A 140 -8.20 13.00 19.10
C LYS A 140 -7.38 12.76 20.37
N GLU A 141 -6.33 11.94 20.31
CA GLU A 141 -5.43 11.70 21.45
C GLU A 141 -4.48 12.87 21.70
N SER A 142 -4.07 13.62 20.67
CA SER A 142 -3.18 14.78 20.80
C SER A 142 -3.88 16.09 21.18
N GLY A 143 -5.22 16.13 21.19
CA GLY A 143 -6.03 17.31 21.45
C GLY A 143 -6.42 17.55 22.92
N HIS A 144 -6.03 16.68 23.85
CA HIS A 144 -6.32 16.85 25.28
C HIS A 144 -5.05 17.07 26.10
N ASP A 145 -4.47 18.27 25.95
CA ASP A 145 -3.52 18.78 26.93
C ASP A 145 -4.29 19.61 27.97
N HIS A 146 -4.77 18.96 29.01
CA HIS A 146 -5.17 19.59 30.26
C HIS A 146 -4.40 18.95 31.40
N SER A 147 -3.47 19.74 31.91
CA SER A 147 -2.78 19.57 33.18
C SER A 147 -3.71 19.15 34.30
N HIS A 148 -3.56 17.94 34.78
CA HIS A 148 -3.84 17.59 36.17
C HIS A 148 -2.82 16.60 36.68
N ASN A 149 -1.95 17.13 37.56
CA ASN A 149 -1.08 16.37 38.47
C ASN A 149 -1.96 15.45 39.33
N HIS A 150 -1.78 14.14 39.19
CA HIS A 150 -2.03 13.19 40.28
C HIS A 150 -1.04 12.03 40.17
N ASP A 151 -0.12 12.02 41.14
CA ASP A 151 0.72 10.91 41.54
C ASP A 151 -0.14 9.69 41.91
N HIS A 152 -0.04 8.62 41.18
CA HIS A 152 -0.32 7.27 41.67
C HIS A 152 0.60 6.26 40.98
N SER A 153 1.59 5.84 41.74
CA SER A 153 2.43 4.66 41.47
C SER A 153 1.57 3.40 41.52
N HIS A 154 1.41 2.75 40.38
CA HIS A 154 1.03 1.33 40.31
C HIS A 154 2.01 0.58 39.45
N ASN A 155 2.85 -0.20 40.15
CA ASN A 155 3.67 -1.25 39.62
C ASN A 155 2.77 -2.34 39.00
N HIS A 156 2.74 -2.47 37.69
CA HIS A 156 2.24 -3.68 37.03
C HIS A 156 3.40 -4.34 36.28
N ASP A 157 3.77 -5.44 36.88
CA ASP A 157 4.66 -6.45 36.32
C ASP A 157 3.98 -7.04 35.06
N HIS A 158 4.42 -6.64 33.87
CA HIS A 158 4.00 -7.25 32.61
C HIS A 158 5.04 -8.26 32.17
N SER A 159 4.65 -9.51 32.31
CA SER A 159 5.26 -10.68 31.67
C SER A 159 5.70 -10.36 30.24
N LYS A 160 6.98 -10.71 29.98
CA LYS A 160 7.60 -10.63 28.66
C LYS A 160 6.84 -11.55 27.69
N GLU A 161 5.92 -10.99 26.92
CA GLU A 161 5.51 -11.59 25.66
C GLU A 161 6.55 -11.25 24.61
N ASP A 162 7.04 -12.27 23.93
CA ASP A 162 7.91 -12.17 22.77
C ASP A 162 7.22 -11.36 21.67
N ASN A 163 7.39 -10.07 21.70
CA ASN A 163 7.09 -9.19 20.59
C ASN A 163 8.11 -9.47 19.49
N ASN A 164 7.78 -10.34 18.54
CA ASN A 164 8.32 -10.30 17.19
C ASN A 164 8.02 -8.88 16.67
N LYS A 165 8.94 -7.96 16.86
CA LYS A 165 8.86 -6.59 16.35
C LYS A 165 8.76 -6.67 14.82
N ILE A 166 7.55 -6.60 14.31
CA ILE A 166 7.31 -6.19 12.93
C ILE A 166 7.98 -4.82 12.82
N GLU A 167 8.91 -4.69 11.89
CA GLU A 167 9.73 -3.48 11.64
C GLU A 167 8.90 -2.20 11.82
N ASP A 168 9.44 -1.20 12.52
CA ASP A 168 8.77 0.04 12.92
C ASP A 168 8.27 0.84 11.70
N PHE A 169 7.04 0.62 11.29
CA PHE A 169 6.37 1.45 10.29
C PHE A 169 5.79 2.68 10.97
N LEU A 170 6.03 3.81 10.35
CA LEU A 170 5.53 5.10 10.79
C LEU A 170 4.40 5.56 9.86
N SER A 171 3.47 6.30 10.43
CA SER A 171 2.48 7.05 9.69
C SER A 171 2.74 8.53 9.89
N VAL A 172 2.84 9.28 8.80
CA VAL A 172 2.99 10.74 8.83
C VAL A 172 1.81 11.34 8.09
N SER A 173 1.14 12.26 8.75
CA SER A 173 0.06 13.04 8.15
C SER A 173 0.44 14.49 7.94
N PHE A 174 -0.10 15.03 6.87
CA PHE A 174 0.08 16.41 6.49
C PHE A 174 -1.27 17.03 6.13
N GLN A 175 -1.53 18.23 6.62
CA GLN A 175 -2.73 18.98 6.30
C GLN A 175 -2.41 20.46 6.04
N THR A 176 -3.03 21.03 5.01
CA THR A 176 -2.97 22.46 4.73
C THR A 176 -4.20 22.94 3.95
N LYS A 177 -4.61 24.19 4.19
CA LYS A 177 -5.65 24.84 3.39
C LYS A 177 -5.11 25.45 2.08
N GLU A 178 -3.79 25.59 1.95
CA GLU A 178 -3.19 26.13 0.74
C GLU A 178 -3.23 25.11 -0.40
N PRO A 179 -3.75 25.47 -1.58
CA PRO A 179 -3.80 24.56 -2.71
C PRO A 179 -2.38 24.25 -3.24
N PHE A 180 -2.17 23.02 -3.66
CA PHE A 180 -0.91 22.60 -4.27
C PHE A 180 -0.85 23.01 -5.75
N SER A 181 0.35 23.25 -6.26
CA SER A 181 0.57 23.25 -7.70
C SER A 181 0.69 21.81 -8.20
N LEU A 182 -0.11 21.44 -9.20
CA LEU A 182 -0.09 20.10 -9.80
C LEU A 182 1.32 19.74 -10.30
N ARG A 183 2.00 20.68 -10.94
CA ARG A 183 3.37 20.48 -11.45
C ARG A 183 4.37 20.20 -10.32
N LYS A 184 4.27 20.93 -9.20
CA LYS A 184 5.17 20.72 -8.05
C LYS A 184 4.87 19.39 -7.37
N PHE A 185 3.60 19.02 -7.26
CA PHE A 185 3.20 17.75 -6.69
C PHE A 185 3.69 16.57 -7.55
N GLN A 186 3.56 16.67 -8.87
CA GLN A 186 4.12 15.68 -9.79
C GLN A 186 5.65 15.57 -9.63
N TYR A 187 6.36 16.68 -9.57
CA TYR A 187 7.80 16.67 -9.34
C TYR A 187 8.18 15.99 -8.02
N PHE A 188 7.41 16.24 -6.95
CA PHE A 188 7.60 15.59 -5.66
C PHE A 188 7.45 14.07 -5.77
N LEU A 189 6.40 13.59 -6.45
CA LEU A 189 6.16 12.16 -6.65
C LEU A 189 7.28 11.49 -7.44
N ASP A 190 7.77 12.15 -8.48
CA ASP A 190 8.76 11.57 -9.41
C ASP A 190 10.19 11.61 -8.85
N ASN A 191 10.53 12.62 -8.05
CA ASN A 191 11.92 12.90 -7.71
C ASN A 191 12.22 12.92 -6.20
N GLN A 192 11.24 13.14 -5.35
CA GLN A 192 11.46 13.34 -3.91
C GLN A 192 10.81 12.25 -3.05
N LEU A 193 9.80 11.56 -3.57
CA LEU A 193 9.14 10.49 -2.84
C LEU A 193 10.09 9.30 -2.67
N LYS A 194 10.48 9.04 -1.44
CA LYS A 194 11.43 7.98 -1.13
C LYS A 194 10.81 6.58 -1.28
N SER A 195 11.64 5.58 -1.58
CA SER A 195 11.22 4.17 -1.71
C SER A 195 10.81 3.52 -0.40
N ASN A 196 11.06 4.17 0.74
CA ASN A 196 10.60 3.72 2.05
C ASN A 196 9.13 4.10 2.36
N VAL A 197 8.48 4.87 1.49
CA VAL A 197 7.02 5.07 1.52
C VAL A 197 6.34 3.91 0.81
N PHE A 198 5.55 3.14 1.53
CA PHE A 198 4.85 1.96 0.99
C PHE A 198 3.46 2.29 0.50
N ARG A 199 2.77 3.14 1.25
CA ARG A 199 1.39 3.56 0.95
C ARG A 199 1.23 5.04 1.22
N ALA A 200 0.38 5.67 0.45
CA ALA A 200 -0.17 6.98 0.79
C ALA A 200 -1.60 7.12 0.30
N LYS A 201 -2.36 7.96 0.98
CA LYS A 201 -3.70 8.36 0.56
C LYS A 201 -3.90 9.83 0.90
N GLY A 202 -4.66 10.52 0.07
CA GLY A 202 -4.90 11.94 0.33
C GLY A 202 -6.11 12.49 -0.38
N ILE A 203 -6.57 13.61 0.13
CA ILE A 203 -7.47 14.52 -0.55
C ILE A 203 -6.64 15.74 -0.95
N LEU A 204 -6.69 16.11 -2.21
CA LEU A 204 -5.86 17.17 -2.77
C LEU A 204 -6.72 18.26 -3.40
N CYS A 205 -6.32 19.49 -3.15
CA CYS A 205 -6.77 20.70 -3.80
C CYS A 205 -5.62 21.26 -4.64
N PHE A 206 -5.80 21.42 -5.93
CA PHE A 206 -4.80 22.01 -6.82
C PHE A 206 -5.20 23.42 -7.25
N ILE A 207 -4.21 24.28 -7.46
CA ILE A 207 -4.41 25.64 -7.99
C ILE A 207 -5.06 25.56 -9.38
N GLU A 208 -4.68 24.54 -10.15
CA GLU A 208 -5.08 24.35 -11.54
C GLU A 208 -6.43 23.66 -11.70
N SER A 209 -7.11 23.26 -10.60
CA SER A 209 -8.37 22.52 -10.65
C SER A 209 -9.33 22.91 -9.53
N GLU A 210 -10.59 23.13 -9.89
CA GLU A 210 -11.68 23.34 -8.93
C GLU A 210 -12.19 22.05 -8.30
N ARG A 211 -11.80 20.89 -8.82
CA ARG A 211 -12.26 19.58 -8.35
C ARG A 211 -11.52 19.13 -7.11
N ARG A 212 -12.13 18.25 -6.38
CA ARG A 212 -11.50 17.45 -5.33
C ARG A 212 -10.77 16.28 -5.97
N HIS A 213 -9.53 16.04 -5.58
CA HIS A 213 -8.74 14.93 -6.10
C HIS A 213 -8.44 13.96 -4.96
N VAL A 214 -8.74 12.69 -5.15
CA VAL A 214 -8.39 11.61 -4.20
C VAL A 214 -7.16 10.91 -4.72
N PHE A 215 -6.07 11.08 -3.99
CA PHE A 215 -4.76 10.52 -4.28
C PHE A 215 -4.56 9.19 -3.58
N HIS A 216 -4.03 8.22 -4.28
CA HIS A 216 -3.62 6.93 -3.75
C HIS A 216 -2.23 6.56 -4.27
N LEU A 217 -1.41 6.02 -3.36
CA LEU A 217 -0.12 5.43 -3.66
C LEU A 217 -0.05 4.03 -3.06
N ALA A 218 0.35 3.06 -3.87
CA ALA A 218 0.69 1.71 -3.44
C ALA A 218 1.97 1.27 -4.14
N GLY A 219 3.04 1.17 -3.40
CA GLY A 219 4.33 0.98 -4.02
C GLY A 219 4.67 2.16 -4.94
N LYS A 220 4.85 1.91 -6.23
CA LYS A 220 5.02 2.96 -7.26
C LYS A 220 3.73 3.30 -7.99
N ARG A 221 2.67 2.53 -7.76
CA ARG A 221 1.40 2.77 -8.42
C ARG A 221 0.74 3.99 -7.82
N ILE A 222 0.49 4.97 -8.67
CA ILE A 222 -0.19 6.22 -8.32
C ILE A 222 -1.52 6.25 -9.06
N SER A 223 -2.57 6.62 -8.35
CA SER A 223 -3.86 6.98 -8.96
C SER A 223 -4.40 8.26 -8.34
N ILE A 224 -5.04 9.07 -9.16
CA ILE A 224 -5.75 10.27 -8.75
C ILE A 224 -7.14 10.17 -9.35
N GLU A 225 -8.16 10.28 -8.50
CA GLU A 225 -9.56 10.24 -8.88
C GLU A 225 -10.19 11.61 -8.65
N ASP A 226 -10.94 12.09 -9.62
CA ASP A 226 -11.64 13.36 -9.53
C ASP A 226 -12.98 13.19 -8.83
N GLY A 227 -13.34 14.18 -8.03
CA GLY A 227 -14.62 14.22 -7.33
C GLY A 227 -15.07 15.66 -7.08
N GLU A 228 -16.21 15.80 -6.45
CA GLU A 228 -16.72 17.09 -6.03
C GLU A 228 -16.44 17.32 -4.54
N TRP A 229 -16.23 18.58 -4.17
CA TRP A 229 -16.13 18.96 -2.77
C TRP A 229 -17.51 18.88 -2.13
N LYS A 230 -17.60 18.16 -1.00
CA LYS A 230 -18.84 18.08 -0.20
C LYS A 230 -18.92 19.18 0.85
N GLU A 231 -17.78 19.78 1.19
CA GLU A 231 -17.61 20.82 2.20
C GLU A 231 -17.24 22.13 1.52
N GLU A 232 -17.62 23.26 2.14
CA GLU A 232 -17.29 24.59 1.62
C GLU A 232 -15.80 24.89 1.71
N GLU A 233 -15.08 24.33 2.69
CA GLU A 233 -13.65 24.53 2.86
C GLU A 233 -12.83 23.45 2.12
N LYS A 234 -12.13 23.89 1.09
CA LYS A 234 -11.15 23.04 0.37
C LYS A 234 -9.88 22.92 1.22
N ASN A 235 -9.38 21.71 1.39
CA ASN A 235 -8.14 21.46 2.10
C ASN A 235 -7.36 20.29 1.47
N ASN A 236 -6.05 20.27 1.70
CA ASN A 236 -5.21 19.13 1.40
C ASN A 236 -5.02 18.29 2.67
N GLN A 237 -5.22 16.99 2.55
CA GLN A 237 -4.91 16.00 3.58
C GLN A 237 -4.16 14.86 2.95
N LEU A 238 -3.00 14.52 3.48
CA LEU A 238 -2.15 13.42 3.01
C LEU A 238 -1.71 12.59 4.20
N VAL A 239 -1.78 11.28 4.05
CA VAL A 239 -1.23 10.31 5.00
C VAL A 239 -0.25 9.42 4.24
N PHE A 240 0.96 9.31 4.76
CA PHE A 240 2.01 8.43 4.24
C PHE A 240 2.30 7.35 5.27
N ILE A 241 2.47 6.12 4.81
CA ILE A 241 2.90 4.98 5.64
C ILE A 241 4.18 4.41 5.05
N GLY A 242 5.19 4.30 5.88
CA GLY A 242 6.50 3.82 5.46
C GLY A 242 7.43 3.54 6.63
N LYS A 243 8.71 3.36 6.29
CA LYS A 243 9.79 3.22 7.26
C LYS A 243 10.65 4.48 7.26
N GLU A 244 11.08 4.94 8.42
CA GLU A 244 12.00 6.09 8.52
C GLU A 244 11.53 7.30 7.70
N LEU A 245 10.24 7.65 7.85
CA LEU A 245 9.58 8.75 7.12
C LEU A 245 10.08 10.12 7.58
#